data_e63eabffbcb1789107e5d82a906fd5e5
#
_entry.id   e63eabffbcb1789107e5d82a906fd5e5
#
_cell.length_a   1.000
_cell.length_b   1.000
_cell.length_c   1.000
_cell.angle_alpha   90.00
_cell.angle_beta   90.00
_cell.angle_gamma   90.00
#
_symmetry.space_group_name_H-M   'P 1'
#
loop_
_entity.id
_entity.type
_entity.pdbx_description
1 polymer ?
#
loop_
_entity_poly.entity_id
_entity_poly.type
_entity_poly.pdbx_seq_one_letter_code
_entity_poly.pdbx_strand_id
1 'polypeptide(L)'
;YYKLKLECLVVLGGNGSQKTANLLREEGLNVIHLPKTIDNDLWGTDMTFGFQSAINVACNAIDCIHTTAASHNRVFIVEVMGHKVGWLTLYAGVASGADIILLPEIPYDINKVVEAIEKRNKQGKGFTILAVAEGAISKEDAKLSKKELKKKRENSKHPTVSYELAEEITRL
;
A
#
# COMPACT_ATOMS: atom_id res chain seq x y z
N TYR A 1 -4.55 33.04 13.46
CA TYR A 1 -5.72 32.65 14.22
C TYR A 1 -6.36 33.89 14.87
N TYR A 2 -5.72 34.53 15.86
CA TYR A 2 -6.25 35.67 16.61
C TYR A 2 -6.52 36.89 15.72
N LYS A 3 -5.60 37.24 14.81
CA LYS A 3 -5.77 38.36 13.86
C LYS A 3 -7.02 38.22 12.98
N LEU A 4 -7.39 37.00 12.61
CA LEU A 4 -8.57 36.70 11.83
C LEU A 4 -9.82 36.45 12.67
N LYS A 5 -9.70 36.52 13.98
CA LYS A 5 -10.79 36.26 14.95
C LYS A 5 -11.48 34.91 14.70
N LEU A 6 -10.68 33.89 14.44
CA LEU A 6 -11.22 32.52 14.23
C LEU A 6 -11.64 31.95 15.60
N GLU A 7 -12.79 31.29 15.64
CA GLU A 7 -13.27 30.56 16.81
C GLU A 7 -12.74 29.12 16.87
N CYS A 8 -12.54 28.53 15.71
CA CYS A 8 -12.02 27.17 15.54
C CYS A 8 -11.21 27.06 14.25
N LEU A 9 -10.22 26.18 14.25
CA LEU A 9 -9.46 25.77 13.07
C LEU A 9 -9.78 24.30 12.79
N VAL A 10 -10.38 24.00 11.63
CA VAL A 10 -10.60 22.63 11.17
C VAL A 10 -9.48 22.24 10.23
N VAL A 11 -8.74 21.20 10.57
CA VAL A 11 -7.59 20.69 9.82
C VAL A 11 -7.96 19.33 9.18
N LEU A 12 -7.95 19.25 7.87
CA LEU A 12 -8.19 18.01 7.13
C LEU A 12 -6.86 17.44 6.65
N GLY A 13 -6.58 16.18 6.96
CA GLY A 13 -5.37 15.53 6.46
C GLY A 13 -5.02 14.23 7.17
N GLY A 14 -3.85 13.68 6.81
CA GLY A 14 -3.31 12.45 7.37
C GLY A 14 -2.44 12.69 8.62
N ASN A 15 -1.56 11.74 8.89
CA ASN A 15 -0.71 11.70 10.10
C ASN A 15 0.12 12.99 10.32
N GLY A 16 0.70 13.55 9.26
CA GLY A 16 1.46 14.81 9.38
C GLY A 16 0.58 15.98 9.85
N SER A 17 -0.58 16.16 9.23
CA SER A 17 -1.55 17.20 9.58
C SER A 17 -2.11 17.00 10.98
N GLN A 18 -2.32 15.76 11.43
CA GLN A 18 -2.77 15.44 12.79
C GLN A 18 -1.75 15.89 13.82
N LYS A 19 -0.46 15.63 13.60
CA LYS A 19 0.62 16.07 14.48
C LYS A 19 0.68 17.60 14.58
N THR A 20 0.55 18.29 13.43
CA THR A 20 0.52 19.76 13.41
C THR A 20 -0.71 20.30 14.15
N ALA A 21 -1.89 19.72 13.93
CA ALA A 21 -3.11 20.08 14.63
C ALA A 21 -2.97 19.91 16.15
N ASN A 22 -2.31 18.84 16.60
CA ASN A 22 -2.03 18.61 18.01
C ASN A 22 -1.08 19.66 18.61
N LEU A 23 -0.02 20.04 17.91
CA LEU A 23 0.88 21.11 18.35
C LEU A 23 0.13 22.44 18.49
N LEU A 24 -0.72 22.80 17.53
CA LEU A 24 -1.55 24.01 17.61
C LEU A 24 -2.51 23.96 18.81
N ARG A 25 -3.08 22.79 19.12
CA ARG A 25 -3.91 22.60 20.30
C ARG A 25 -3.10 22.81 21.60
N GLU A 26 -1.85 22.32 21.64
CA GLU A 26 -0.95 22.50 22.79
C GLU A 26 -0.59 23.97 23.00
N GLU A 27 -0.56 24.79 21.93
CA GLU A 27 -0.43 26.26 21.98
C GLU A 27 -1.74 26.97 22.41
N GLY A 28 -2.77 26.22 22.79
CA GLY A 28 -4.03 26.78 23.30
C GLY A 28 -5.05 27.17 22.23
N LEU A 29 -4.83 26.80 20.97
CA LEU A 29 -5.80 27.06 19.91
C LEU A 29 -6.92 26.02 19.92
N ASN A 30 -8.15 26.45 19.60
CA ASN A 30 -9.26 25.55 19.38
C ASN A 30 -9.14 24.91 18.00
N VAL A 31 -8.73 23.62 17.94
CA VAL A 31 -8.43 22.91 16.69
C VAL A 31 -9.16 21.58 16.67
N ILE A 32 -9.80 21.28 15.54
CA ILE A 32 -10.42 19.99 15.24
C ILE A 32 -9.70 19.37 14.04
N HIS A 33 -9.24 18.14 14.18
CA HIS A 33 -8.65 17.39 13.08
C HIS A 33 -9.65 16.37 12.49
N LEU A 34 -9.81 16.39 11.16
CA LEU A 34 -10.58 15.41 10.41
C LEU A 34 -9.61 14.47 9.66
N PRO A 35 -9.67 13.15 9.90
CA PRO A 35 -8.69 12.20 9.39
C PRO A 35 -8.90 11.92 7.89
N LYS A 36 -8.35 12.77 7.01
CA LYS A 36 -8.45 12.64 5.55
C LYS A 36 -7.17 12.05 4.97
N THR A 37 -7.17 10.75 4.75
CA THR A 37 -6.10 9.98 4.09
C THR A 37 -6.68 8.72 3.47
N ILE A 38 -5.98 8.15 2.49
CA ILE A 38 -6.32 6.88 1.87
C ILE A 38 -5.73 5.68 2.62
N ASP A 39 -4.73 5.90 3.49
CA ASP A 39 -3.93 4.83 4.08
C ASP A 39 -4.61 4.09 5.23
N ASN A 40 -5.60 4.70 5.87
CA ASN A 40 -6.28 4.21 7.06
C ASN A 40 -5.32 3.87 8.22
N ASP A 41 -4.29 4.70 8.41
CA ASP A 41 -3.18 4.52 9.33
C ASP A 41 -3.23 5.41 10.58
N LEU A 42 -4.36 6.08 10.83
CA LEU A 42 -4.53 7.01 11.96
C LEU A 42 -5.17 6.31 13.15
N TRP A 43 -4.49 6.40 14.29
CA TRP A 43 -5.03 5.88 15.52
C TRP A 43 -6.22 6.73 16.01
N GLY A 44 -7.25 6.06 16.57
CA GLY A 44 -8.44 6.72 17.12
C GLY A 44 -9.56 6.96 16.12
N THR A 45 -9.47 6.41 14.91
CA THR A 45 -10.56 6.37 13.94
C THR A 45 -10.70 4.96 13.36
N ASP A 46 -11.93 4.50 13.15
CA ASP A 46 -12.18 3.20 12.53
C ASP A 46 -11.88 3.23 11.04
N MET A 47 -12.21 4.34 10.39
CA MET A 47 -12.01 4.52 8.95
C MET A 47 -11.70 5.98 8.64
N THR A 48 -10.65 6.20 7.85
CA THR A 48 -10.27 7.54 7.38
C THR A 48 -11.10 7.96 6.18
N PHE A 49 -11.35 9.27 6.05
CA PHE A 49 -12.02 9.85 4.89
C PHE A 49 -11.13 9.73 3.64
N GLY A 50 -11.58 8.97 2.67
CA GLY A 50 -10.83 8.66 1.44
C GLY A 50 -10.42 7.20 1.31
N PHE A 51 -10.34 6.42 2.39
CA PHE A 51 -9.96 5.00 2.34
C PHE A 51 -10.91 4.19 1.45
N GLN A 52 -12.23 4.27 1.70
CA GLN A 52 -13.23 3.55 0.90
C GLN A 52 -13.21 3.97 -0.58
N SER A 53 -13.04 5.25 -0.86
CA SER A 53 -12.93 5.76 -2.23
C SER A 53 -11.69 5.21 -2.93
N ALA A 54 -10.56 5.13 -2.21
CA ALA A 54 -9.32 4.58 -2.75
C ALA A 54 -9.43 3.07 -3.01
N ILE A 55 -10.12 2.30 -2.15
CA ILE A 55 -10.41 0.88 -2.40
C ILE A 55 -11.18 0.73 -3.72
N ASN A 56 -12.24 1.50 -3.93
CA ASN A 56 -13.04 1.43 -5.15
C ASN A 56 -12.21 1.74 -6.40
N VAL A 57 -11.34 2.76 -6.34
CA VAL A 57 -10.45 3.10 -7.46
C VAL A 57 -9.46 1.97 -7.74
N ALA A 58 -8.84 1.41 -6.70
CA ALA A 58 -7.89 0.31 -6.84
C ALA A 58 -8.57 -0.96 -7.38
N CYS A 59 -9.76 -1.32 -6.89
CA CYS A 59 -10.54 -2.44 -7.40
C CYS A 59 -10.85 -2.27 -8.88
N ASN A 60 -11.38 -1.12 -9.28
CA ASN A 60 -11.69 -0.85 -10.68
C ASN A 60 -10.45 -0.96 -11.58
N ALA A 61 -9.29 -0.49 -11.11
CA ALA A 61 -8.03 -0.60 -11.86
C ALA A 61 -7.59 -2.06 -12.02
N ILE A 62 -7.68 -2.87 -10.97
CA ILE A 62 -7.35 -4.30 -11.01
C ILE A 62 -8.34 -5.06 -11.90
N ASP A 63 -9.64 -4.77 -11.80
CA ASP A 63 -10.68 -5.39 -12.64
C ASP A 63 -10.43 -5.16 -14.14
N CYS A 64 -9.97 -3.97 -14.52
CA CYS A 64 -9.60 -3.68 -15.90
C CYS A 64 -8.41 -4.52 -16.40
N ILE A 65 -7.57 -5.01 -15.51
CA ILE A 65 -6.39 -5.83 -15.85
C ILE A 65 -6.78 -7.29 -16.08
N HIS A 66 -7.83 -7.80 -15.44
CA HIS A 66 -8.21 -9.21 -15.50
C HIS A 66 -8.37 -9.74 -16.94
N THR A 67 -9.06 -9.01 -17.79
CA THR A 67 -9.28 -9.40 -19.18
C THR A 67 -7.98 -9.47 -19.99
N THR A 68 -7.11 -8.48 -19.80
CA THR A 68 -5.80 -8.45 -20.44
C THR A 68 -4.89 -9.56 -19.91
N ALA A 69 -4.90 -9.81 -18.60
CA ALA A 69 -4.11 -10.87 -17.98
C ALA A 69 -4.53 -12.25 -18.53
N ALA A 70 -5.84 -12.50 -18.60
CA ALA A 70 -6.39 -13.75 -19.13
C ALA A 70 -6.07 -13.97 -20.60
N SER A 71 -6.17 -12.93 -21.45
CA SER A 71 -5.94 -13.04 -22.90
C SER A 71 -4.46 -13.28 -23.26
N HIS A 72 -3.54 -12.87 -22.42
CA HIS A 72 -2.09 -12.97 -22.68
C HIS A 72 -1.35 -13.99 -21.81
N ASN A 73 -2.05 -14.68 -20.90
CA ASN A 73 -1.44 -15.64 -19.96
C ASN A 73 -0.21 -15.05 -19.25
N ARG A 74 -0.38 -13.87 -18.63
CA ARG A 74 0.71 -13.12 -18.01
C ARG A 74 0.55 -13.01 -16.49
N VAL A 75 1.67 -12.78 -15.83
CA VAL A 75 1.71 -12.33 -14.44
C VAL A 75 1.68 -10.80 -14.44
N PHE A 76 0.70 -10.23 -13.75
CA PHE A 76 0.58 -8.79 -13.54
C PHE A 76 0.87 -8.46 -12.08
N ILE A 77 1.66 -7.43 -11.88
CA ILE A 77 1.95 -6.87 -10.56
C ILE A 77 1.33 -5.48 -10.52
N VAL A 78 0.39 -5.29 -9.60
CA VAL A 78 -0.28 -4.01 -9.35
C VAL A 78 0.21 -3.47 -8.03
N GLU A 79 1.00 -2.41 -8.08
CA GLU A 79 1.46 -1.72 -6.87
C GLU A 79 0.38 -0.78 -6.35
N VAL A 80 0.08 -0.89 -5.08
CA VAL A 80 -0.96 -0.12 -4.39
C VAL A 80 -0.32 0.72 -3.30
N MET A 81 -0.67 1.99 -3.23
CA MET A 81 -0.24 2.92 -2.19
C MET A 81 -0.72 2.47 -0.80
N GLY A 82 -0.17 3.05 0.23
CA GLY A 82 -0.51 2.76 1.63
C GLY A 82 0.65 3.08 2.58
N HIS A 83 1.72 3.67 2.08
CA HIS A 83 2.93 4.02 2.80
C HIS A 83 3.52 2.81 3.58
N LYS A 84 3.27 2.71 4.89
CA LYS A 84 3.82 1.64 5.75
C LYS A 84 2.79 0.60 6.16
N VAL A 85 1.56 0.73 5.72
CA VAL A 85 0.46 -0.17 6.06
C VAL A 85 -0.15 -0.77 4.81
N GLY A 86 -0.63 -2.00 4.92
CA GLY A 86 -1.17 -2.77 3.81
C GLY A 86 -2.70 -2.74 3.70
N TRP A 87 -3.40 -1.91 4.46
CA TRP A 87 -4.86 -1.93 4.50
C TRP A 87 -5.49 -1.75 3.12
N LEU A 88 -5.06 -0.72 2.38
CA LEU A 88 -5.61 -0.45 1.05
C LEU A 88 -5.37 -1.62 0.09
N THR A 89 -4.15 -2.15 0.08
CA THR A 89 -3.78 -3.30 -0.76
C THR A 89 -4.57 -4.56 -0.39
N LEU A 90 -4.75 -4.81 0.92
CA LEU A 90 -5.50 -5.97 1.39
C LEU A 90 -6.96 -5.91 0.94
N TYR A 91 -7.64 -4.80 1.22
CA TYR A 91 -9.06 -4.66 0.88
C TYR A 91 -9.28 -4.64 -0.63
N ALA A 92 -8.47 -3.89 -1.37
CA ALA A 92 -8.58 -3.86 -2.83
C ALA A 92 -8.24 -5.21 -3.46
N GLY A 93 -7.17 -5.88 -3.00
CA GLY A 93 -6.76 -7.18 -3.53
C GLY A 93 -7.79 -8.28 -3.28
N VAL A 94 -8.40 -8.32 -2.09
CA VAL A 94 -9.48 -9.29 -1.79
C VAL A 94 -10.73 -8.97 -2.61
N ALA A 95 -11.14 -7.70 -2.66
CA ALA A 95 -12.38 -7.29 -3.35
C ALA A 95 -12.29 -7.48 -4.88
N SER A 96 -11.11 -7.28 -5.48
CA SER A 96 -10.88 -7.47 -6.91
C SER A 96 -10.48 -8.91 -7.30
N GLY A 97 -10.34 -9.81 -6.32
CA GLY A 97 -9.94 -11.18 -6.59
C GLY A 97 -8.48 -11.34 -7.04
N ALA A 98 -7.57 -10.48 -6.57
CA ALA A 98 -6.14 -10.69 -6.78
C ALA A 98 -5.69 -12.05 -6.22
N ASP A 99 -4.85 -12.73 -6.95
CA ASP A 99 -4.45 -14.12 -6.65
C ASP A 99 -3.40 -14.19 -5.53
N ILE A 100 -2.56 -13.15 -5.42
CA ILE A 100 -1.52 -13.02 -4.41
C ILE A 100 -1.55 -11.59 -3.89
N ILE A 101 -1.47 -11.41 -2.57
CA ILE A 101 -1.47 -10.11 -1.92
C ILE A 101 -0.23 -10.02 -1.04
N LEU A 102 0.63 -9.02 -1.27
CA LEU A 102 1.85 -8.79 -0.50
C LEU A 102 1.73 -7.51 0.33
N LEU A 103 1.92 -7.63 1.64
CA LEU A 103 1.68 -6.58 2.63
C LEU A 103 2.96 -6.25 3.40
N PRO A 104 3.13 -5.00 3.88
CA PRO A 104 4.27 -4.62 4.71
C PRO A 104 4.34 -5.37 6.03
N GLU A 105 3.17 -5.71 6.59
CA GLU A 105 3.02 -6.38 7.89
C GLU A 105 3.44 -7.85 7.86
N ILE A 106 3.45 -8.45 6.66
CA ILE A 106 3.78 -9.87 6.47
C ILE A 106 4.91 -9.99 5.45
N PRO A 107 6.18 -10.05 5.88
CA PRO A 107 7.32 -10.18 4.98
C PRO A 107 7.19 -11.39 4.06
N TYR A 108 7.30 -11.16 2.76
CA TYR A 108 7.13 -12.22 1.76
C TYR A 108 8.41 -13.04 1.54
N ASP A 109 8.21 -14.26 1.08
CA ASP A 109 9.25 -15.16 0.62
C ASP A 109 9.10 -15.30 -0.90
N ILE A 110 10.09 -14.85 -1.66
CA ILE A 110 10.02 -14.84 -3.12
C ILE A 110 9.82 -16.25 -3.70
N ASN A 111 10.46 -17.25 -3.11
CA ASN A 111 10.30 -18.63 -3.58
C ASN A 111 8.86 -19.11 -3.40
N LYS A 112 8.17 -18.69 -2.32
CA LYS A 112 6.77 -19.01 -2.11
C LYS A 112 5.83 -18.28 -3.07
N VAL A 113 6.18 -17.07 -3.46
CA VAL A 113 5.45 -16.33 -4.49
C VAL A 113 5.55 -17.07 -5.84
N VAL A 114 6.76 -17.45 -6.24
CA VAL A 114 7.00 -18.20 -7.48
C VAL A 114 6.32 -19.57 -7.44
N GLU A 115 6.43 -20.33 -6.33
CA GLU A 115 5.73 -21.61 -6.15
C GLU A 115 4.21 -21.46 -6.31
N ALA A 116 3.62 -20.37 -5.79
CA ALA A 116 2.20 -20.11 -5.92
C ALA A 116 1.79 -19.84 -7.38
N ILE A 117 2.59 -19.06 -8.13
CA ILE A 117 2.38 -18.79 -9.56
C ILE A 117 2.47 -20.09 -10.37
N GLU A 118 3.52 -20.88 -10.16
CA GLU A 118 3.68 -22.17 -10.85
C GLU A 118 2.55 -23.15 -10.55
N LYS A 119 2.14 -23.24 -9.29
CA LYS A 119 1.02 -24.09 -8.89
C LYS A 119 -0.26 -23.71 -9.63
N ARG A 120 -0.53 -22.41 -9.77
CA ARG A 120 -1.68 -21.91 -10.52
C ARG A 120 -1.59 -22.30 -12.01
N ASN A 121 -0.42 -22.12 -12.62
CA ASN A 121 -0.19 -22.53 -14.00
C ASN A 121 -0.42 -24.03 -14.20
N LYS A 122 0.10 -24.88 -13.30
CA LYS A 122 -0.13 -26.35 -13.33
C LYS A 122 -1.60 -26.72 -13.17
N GLN A 123 -2.41 -25.87 -12.54
CA GLN A 123 -3.87 -26.04 -12.41
C GLN A 123 -4.67 -25.50 -13.60
N GLY A 124 -4.02 -25.08 -14.67
CA GLY A 124 -4.66 -24.49 -15.84
C GLY A 124 -5.07 -23.02 -15.70
N LYS A 125 -4.61 -22.33 -14.62
CA LYS A 125 -4.79 -20.88 -14.45
C LYS A 125 -3.67 -20.16 -15.18
N GLY A 126 -3.89 -19.77 -16.43
CA GLY A 126 -2.85 -19.21 -17.30
C GLY A 126 -2.34 -17.82 -16.91
N PHE A 127 -3.00 -17.12 -16.01
CA PHE A 127 -2.58 -15.80 -15.54
C PHE A 127 -2.57 -15.70 -14.03
N THR A 128 -1.86 -14.70 -13.49
CA THR A 128 -1.82 -14.39 -12.06
C THR A 128 -1.75 -12.89 -11.86
N ILE A 129 -2.57 -12.36 -10.95
CA ILE A 129 -2.56 -10.95 -10.55
C ILE A 129 -2.04 -10.86 -9.11
N LEU A 130 -0.96 -10.11 -8.94
CA LEU A 130 -0.40 -9.77 -7.63
C LEU A 130 -0.79 -8.34 -7.25
N ALA A 131 -1.45 -8.16 -6.12
CA ALA A 131 -1.61 -6.85 -5.48
C ALA A 131 -0.46 -6.67 -4.47
N VAL A 132 0.36 -5.66 -4.67
CA VAL A 132 1.58 -5.44 -3.87
C VAL A 132 1.53 -4.07 -3.22
N ALA A 133 1.58 -4.01 -1.89
CA ALA A 133 1.71 -2.74 -1.20
C ALA A 133 3.08 -2.11 -1.47
N GLU A 134 3.13 -0.80 -1.69
CA GLU A 134 4.39 -0.06 -1.91
C GLU A 134 5.41 -0.23 -0.77
N GLY A 135 4.91 -0.54 0.42
CA GLY A 135 5.72 -0.80 1.61
C GLY A 135 6.08 -2.28 1.82
N ALA A 136 5.67 -3.20 0.94
CA ALA A 136 5.98 -4.62 1.09
C ALA A 136 7.49 -4.86 1.16
N ILE A 137 7.89 -5.84 1.97
CA ILE A 137 9.30 -6.20 2.18
C ILE A 137 9.49 -7.71 2.11
N SER A 138 10.63 -8.14 1.62
CA SER A 138 11.02 -9.55 1.66
C SER A 138 11.39 -10.01 3.07
N LYS A 139 11.41 -11.32 3.31
CA LYS A 139 11.93 -11.90 4.57
C LYS A 139 13.40 -11.57 4.81
N GLU A 140 14.17 -11.42 3.75
CA GLU A 140 15.58 -11.02 3.81
C GLU A 140 15.69 -9.57 4.28
N ASP A 141 14.93 -8.68 3.69
CA ASP A 141 14.91 -7.26 4.02
C ASP A 141 14.34 -6.97 5.42
N ALA A 142 13.42 -7.81 5.88
CA ALA A 142 12.88 -7.71 7.24
C ALA A 142 13.93 -7.96 8.34
N LYS A 143 15.07 -8.59 8.00
CA LYS A 143 16.21 -8.81 8.92
C LYS A 143 17.10 -7.57 9.04
N LEU A 144 17.00 -6.62 8.09
CA LEU A 144 17.81 -5.42 8.08
C LEU A 144 17.31 -4.39 9.10
N SER A 145 18.21 -3.61 9.64
CA SER A 145 17.83 -2.43 10.43
C SER A 145 17.15 -1.40 9.53
N LYS A 146 16.33 -0.52 10.13
CA LYS A 146 15.67 0.57 9.39
C LYS A 146 16.64 1.44 8.59
N LYS A 147 17.87 1.63 9.10
CA LYS A 147 18.91 2.43 8.43
C LYS A 147 19.48 1.69 7.22
N GLU A 148 19.73 0.40 7.33
CA GLU A 148 20.24 -0.43 6.24
C GLU A 148 19.19 -0.59 5.14
N LEU A 149 17.92 -0.84 5.50
CA LEU A 149 16.82 -0.93 4.55
C LEU A 149 16.63 0.39 3.77
N LYS A 150 16.71 1.53 4.47
CA LYS A 150 16.65 2.84 3.81
C LYS A 150 17.81 3.01 2.83
N LYS A 151 19.05 2.69 3.25
CA LYS A 151 20.23 2.76 2.38
C LYS A 151 20.12 1.80 1.18
N LYS A 152 19.60 0.57 1.38
CA LYS A 152 19.34 -0.37 0.28
C LYS A 152 18.39 0.23 -0.74
N ARG A 153 17.26 0.81 -0.29
CA ARG A 153 16.26 1.44 -1.17
C ARG A 153 16.81 2.66 -1.92
N GLU A 154 17.58 3.51 -1.26
CA GLU A 154 18.23 4.68 -1.89
C GLU A 154 19.24 4.29 -2.97
N ASN A 155 19.90 3.15 -2.83
CA ASN A 155 20.89 2.62 -3.78
C ASN A 155 20.28 1.61 -4.78
N SER A 156 18.99 1.32 -4.67
CA SER A 156 18.31 0.38 -5.55
C SER A 156 18.27 0.93 -6.99
N LYS A 157 18.46 0.04 -7.96
CA LYS A 157 18.25 0.32 -9.39
C LYS A 157 16.77 0.36 -9.75
N HIS A 158 15.91 -0.17 -8.87
CA HIS A 158 14.48 -0.27 -9.08
C HIS A 158 13.78 0.94 -8.44
N PRO A 159 12.87 1.59 -9.14
CA PRO A 159 12.13 2.73 -8.61
C PRO A 159 11.17 2.35 -7.48
N THR A 160 10.63 1.12 -7.52
CA THR A 160 9.68 0.61 -6.52
C THR A 160 9.87 -0.87 -6.26
N VAL A 161 9.21 -1.38 -5.21
CA VAL A 161 9.24 -2.81 -4.83
C VAL A 161 8.70 -3.72 -5.93
N SER A 162 7.74 -3.26 -6.69
CA SER A 162 7.13 -4.05 -7.77
C SER A 162 8.09 -4.31 -8.92
N TYR A 163 9.00 -3.39 -9.22
CA TYR A 163 10.06 -3.62 -10.22
C TYR A 163 11.09 -4.65 -9.74
N GLU A 164 11.52 -4.55 -8.47
CA GLU A 164 12.42 -5.53 -7.86
C GLU A 164 11.79 -6.93 -7.89
N LEU A 165 10.52 -7.03 -7.47
CA LEU A 165 9.75 -8.27 -7.47
C LEU A 165 9.58 -8.87 -8.88
N ALA A 166 9.32 -8.03 -9.88
CA ALA A 166 9.18 -8.47 -11.27
C ALA A 166 10.49 -9.07 -11.82
N GLU A 167 11.63 -8.45 -11.51
CA GLU A 167 12.94 -8.99 -11.91
C GLU A 167 13.24 -10.32 -11.21
N GLU A 168 12.95 -10.42 -9.91
CA GLU A 168 13.15 -11.64 -9.14
C GLU A 168 12.28 -12.80 -9.64
N ILE A 169 10.99 -12.55 -9.91
CA ILE A 169 10.07 -13.56 -10.48
C ILE A 169 10.53 -14.02 -11.87
N THR A 170 11.06 -13.10 -12.69
CA THR A 170 11.50 -13.43 -14.05
C THR A 170 12.78 -14.27 -14.05
N ARG A 171 13.61 -14.11 -13.01
CA ARG A 171 14.89 -14.81 -12.90
C ARG A 171 14.76 -16.24 -12.36
N LEU A 172 13.73 -16.52 -11.56
CA LEU A 172 13.46 -17.84 -10.98
C LEU A 172 12.58 -18.70 -11.88
#